data_961aa813cf04bac1a1f6f899b1e21e65
#
_entry.id   961aa813cf04bac1a1f6f899b1e21e65
#
_cell.length_a   1.000
_cell.length_b   1.000
_cell.length_c   1.000
_cell.angle_alpha   90.00
_cell.angle_beta   90.00
_cell.angle_gamma   90.00
#
_symmetry.space_group_name_H-M   'P 1'
#
loop_
_entity.id
_entity.type
_entity.pdbx_description
1 polymer ?
#
loop_
_entity_poly.entity_id
_entity_poly.type
_entity_poly.pdbx_seq_one_letter_code
_entity_poly.pdbx_strand_id
1 'polypeptide(L)'
;MKIAVIGSGISGLSSAYYLSKKYEVDLFEKDDHFGGHSYTFDIKETNKKIPVDLGFIVFNKITYPNLINFFEELKVPYEKSDMSFSVSVKDSSIEYGGT
;
A
#
# COMPACT_ATOMS: atom_id res chain seq x y z
N MET A 1 -26.27 -5.77 12.95
CA MET A 1 -26.33 -5.24 11.58
C MET A 1 -25.22 -5.84 10.78
N LYS A 2 -25.52 -6.26 9.59
CA LYS A 2 -24.54 -6.81 8.65
C LYS A 2 -24.21 -5.79 7.60
N ILE A 3 -22.91 -5.61 7.31
CA ILE A 3 -22.41 -4.58 6.41
C ILE A 3 -21.60 -5.25 5.31
N ALA A 4 -21.83 -4.84 4.07
CA ALA A 4 -21.01 -5.23 2.94
C ALA A 4 -20.02 -4.09 2.61
N VAL A 5 -18.76 -4.42 2.47
CA VAL A 5 -17.71 -3.50 2.00
C VAL A 5 -17.24 -3.98 0.63
N ILE A 6 -17.29 -3.11 -0.35
CA ILE A 6 -16.94 -3.43 -1.73
C ILE A 6 -15.59 -2.83 -2.07
N GLY A 7 -14.65 -3.69 -2.40
CA GLY A 7 -13.28 -3.31 -2.72
C GLY A 7 -12.33 -3.46 -1.56
N SER A 8 -11.15 -3.99 -1.83
CA SER A 8 -10.13 -4.28 -0.83
C SER A 8 -8.86 -3.45 -1.02
N GLY A 9 -8.98 -2.25 -1.54
CA GLY A 9 -7.94 -1.24 -1.43
C GLY A 9 -7.86 -0.73 0.01
N ILE A 10 -7.01 0.24 0.27
CA ILE A 10 -6.80 0.74 1.64
C ILE A 10 -8.08 1.24 2.29
N SER A 11 -8.96 1.89 1.55
CA SER A 11 -10.25 2.37 2.08
C SER A 11 -11.17 1.23 2.49
N GLY A 12 -11.29 0.21 1.64
CA GLY A 12 -12.13 -0.95 1.94
C GLY A 12 -11.59 -1.78 3.08
N LEU A 13 -10.29 -2.07 3.07
CA LEU A 13 -9.65 -2.84 4.13
C LEU A 13 -9.74 -2.16 5.49
N SER A 14 -9.43 -0.87 5.57
CA SER A 14 -9.50 -0.13 6.83
C SER A 14 -10.93 0.02 7.32
N SER A 15 -11.87 0.30 6.43
CA SER A 15 -13.29 0.37 6.78
C SER A 15 -13.80 -0.97 7.31
N ALA A 16 -13.49 -2.06 6.62
CA ALA A 16 -13.90 -3.40 7.04
C ALA A 16 -13.30 -3.75 8.42
N TYR A 17 -12.03 -3.44 8.62
CA TYR A 17 -11.35 -3.70 9.88
C TYR A 17 -12.05 -2.97 11.05
N TYR A 18 -12.24 -1.66 10.93
CA TYR A 18 -12.84 -0.88 12.02
C TYR A 18 -14.31 -1.20 12.24
N LEU A 19 -15.06 -1.42 11.17
CA LEU A 19 -16.48 -1.79 11.28
C LEU A 19 -16.67 -3.19 11.87
N SER A 20 -15.75 -4.10 11.61
CA SER A 20 -15.83 -5.48 12.11
C SER A 20 -15.70 -5.58 13.64
N LYS A 21 -15.19 -4.53 14.29
CA LYS A 21 -15.15 -4.47 15.76
C LYS A 21 -16.54 -4.36 16.38
N LYS A 22 -17.53 -3.91 15.62
CA LYS A 22 -18.89 -3.66 16.13
C LYS A 22 -19.98 -4.36 15.33
N TYR A 23 -19.73 -4.65 14.07
CA TYR A 23 -20.71 -5.21 13.14
C TYR A 23 -20.16 -6.46 12.47
N GLU A 24 -21.05 -7.27 11.92
CA GLU A 24 -20.68 -8.34 11.01
C GLU A 24 -20.40 -7.75 9.64
N VAL A 25 -19.19 -7.98 9.09
CA VAL A 25 -18.75 -7.37 7.84
C VAL A 25 -18.36 -8.43 6.83
N ASP A 26 -18.91 -8.33 5.64
CA ASP A 26 -18.46 -9.08 4.46
C ASP A 26 -17.67 -8.14 3.54
N LEU A 27 -16.45 -8.53 3.19
CA LEU A 27 -15.59 -7.80 2.27
C LEU A 27 -15.57 -8.49 0.92
N PHE A 28 -15.89 -7.76 -0.13
CA PHE A 28 -15.95 -8.28 -1.51
C PHE A 28 -14.85 -7.66 -2.36
N GLU A 29 -14.11 -8.50 -3.06
CA GLU A 29 -13.08 -8.08 -3.99
C GLU A 29 -13.28 -8.77 -5.35
N LYS A 30 -13.29 -7.99 -6.43
CA LYS A 30 -13.48 -8.54 -7.79
C LYS A 30 -12.22 -9.17 -8.37
N ASP A 31 -11.04 -8.74 -7.93
CA ASP A 31 -9.77 -9.24 -8.42
C ASP A 31 -9.29 -10.44 -7.60
N ASP A 32 -8.22 -11.07 -8.03
CA ASP A 32 -7.65 -12.25 -7.38
C ASP A 32 -6.70 -11.93 -6.23
N HIS A 33 -6.53 -10.65 -5.91
CA HIS A 33 -5.69 -10.20 -4.79
C HIS A 33 -6.33 -9.05 -4.03
N PHE A 34 -5.96 -8.92 -2.76
CA PHE A 34 -6.34 -7.80 -1.92
C PHE A 34 -5.30 -6.68 -2.01
N GLY A 35 -5.70 -5.47 -1.62
CA GLY A 35 -4.79 -4.36 -1.45
C GLY A 35 -4.92 -3.24 -2.49
N GLY A 36 -5.57 -3.48 -3.61
CA GLY A 36 -5.74 -2.46 -4.65
C GLY A 36 -4.39 -1.97 -5.19
N HIS A 37 -4.11 -0.67 -5.03
CA HIS A 37 -2.83 -0.08 -5.43
C HIS A 37 -1.66 -0.47 -4.53
N SER A 38 -1.92 -1.02 -3.37
CA SER A 38 -0.88 -1.61 -2.52
C SER A 38 -0.73 -3.07 -2.94
N TYR A 39 0.37 -3.37 -3.59
CA TYR A 39 0.59 -4.69 -4.17
C TYR A 39 2.03 -5.12 -4.00
N THR A 40 2.23 -6.30 -3.44
CA THR A 40 3.54 -6.91 -3.30
C THR A 40 3.62 -8.13 -4.20
N PHE A 41 4.59 -8.14 -5.09
CA PHE A 41 4.83 -9.25 -6.00
C PHE A 41 6.03 -10.07 -5.51
N ASP A 42 5.85 -11.37 -5.38
CA ASP A 42 6.93 -12.27 -4.98
C ASP A 42 7.71 -12.75 -6.20
N ILE A 43 8.99 -12.43 -6.24
CA ILE A 43 9.92 -12.98 -7.24
C ILE A 43 10.52 -14.25 -6.67
N LYS A 44 10.37 -15.34 -7.40
CA LYS A 44 10.94 -16.63 -7.01
C LYS A 44 12.33 -16.76 -7.62
N GLU A 45 13.34 -16.78 -6.78
CA GLU A 45 14.68 -17.24 -7.14
C GLU A 45 14.94 -18.62 -6.52
N THR A 46 16.03 -19.26 -6.92
CA THR A 46 16.34 -20.68 -6.73
C THR A 46 16.13 -21.23 -5.31
N ASN A 47 16.06 -20.45 -4.27
CA ASN A 47 15.74 -20.85 -2.88
C ASN A 47 15.15 -19.71 -2.07
N LYS A 48 14.68 -18.63 -2.72
CA LYS A 48 14.18 -17.43 -2.04
C LYS A 48 12.94 -16.90 -2.72
N LYS A 49 12.01 -16.41 -1.89
CA LYS A 49 11.01 -15.44 -2.32
C LYS A 49 11.53 -14.04 -2.01
N ILE A 50 11.56 -13.18 -3.01
CA ILE A 50 11.91 -11.78 -2.82
C ILE A 50 10.63 -10.97 -3.01
N PRO A 51 10.07 -10.37 -1.96
CA PRO A 51 8.91 -9.52 -2.09
C PRO A 51 9.31 -8.16 -2.69
N VAL A 52 8.58 -7.73 -3.69
CA VAL A 52 8.77 -6.42 -4.34
C VAL A 52 7.47 -5.66 -4.26
N ASP A 53 7.51 -4.51 -3.61
CA ASP A 53 6.36 -3.64 -3.51
C ASP A 53 6.16 -2.86 -4.80
N LEU A 54 4.93 -2.90 -5.30
CA LEU A 54 4.50 -2.18 -6.49
C LEU A 54 3.38 -1.22 -6.14
N GLY A 55 3.25 -0.17 -6.92
CA GLY A 55 2.19 0.81 -6.72
C GLY A 55 2.51 1.79 -5.59
N PHE A 56 1.74 1.75 -4.52
CA PHE A 56 1.97 2.61 -3.36
C PHE A 56 3.06 2.03 -2.48
N ILE A 57 4.22 2.68 -2.43
CA ILE A 57 5.40 2.16 -1.74
C ILE A 57 6.00 3.12 -0.72
N VAL A 58 5.58 4.38 -0.69
CA VAL A 58 6.18 5.39 0.17
C VAL A 58 5.12 6.24 0.84
N PHE A 59 5.32 6.49 2.11
CA PHE A 59 4.49 7.35 2.92
C PHE A 59 5.36 8.07 3.96
N ASN A 60 4.78 9.03 4.68
CA ASN A 60 5.50 9.74 5.74
C ASN A 60 4.57 9.95 6.94
N LYS A 61 5.17 10.32 8.06
CA LYS A 61 4.43 10.46 9.33
C LYS A 61 3.61 11.75 9.43
N ILE A 62 3.93 12.73 8.60
CA ILE A 62 3.32 14.06 8.69
C ILE A 62 1.99 14.10 7.94
N THR A 63 1.97 13.61 6.71
CA THR A 63 0.80 13.67 5.84
C THR A 63 -0.06 12.42 5.86
N TYR A 64 0.40 11.35 6.51
CA TYR A 64 -0.32 10.08 6.62
C TYR A 64 -0.55 9.63 8.07
N PRO A 65 -1.07 10.50 8.95
CA PRO A 65 -1.19 10.14 10.38
C PRO A 65 -2.14 8.95 10.61
N ASN A 66 -3.21 8.87 9.86
CA ASN A 66 -4.16 7.76 10.00
C ASN A 66 -3.60 6.44 9.50
N LEU A 67 -2.81 6.46 8.42
CA LEU A 67 -2.14 5.26 7.92
C LEU A 67 -1.11 4.75 8.93
N ILE A 68 -0.33 5.65 9.52
CA ILE A 68 0.63 5.31 10.58
C ILE A 68 -0.08 4.66 11.77
N ASN A 69 -1.19 5.25 12.23
CA ASN A 69 -1.96 4.70 13.34
C ASN A 69 -2.52 3.31 13.00
N PHE A 70 -2.99 3.13 11.77
CA PHE A 70 -3.50 1.86 11.31
C PHE A 70 -2.40 0.79 11.28
N PHE A 71 -1.22 1.12 10.78
CA PHE A 71 -0.07 0.22 10.76
C PHE A 71 0.39 -0.15 12.17
N GLU A 72 0.44 0.81 13.06
CA GLU A 72 0.80 0.56 14.47
C GLU A 72 -0.20 -0.36 15.15
N GLU A 73 -1.49 -0.13 14.94
CA GLU A 73 -2.55 -0.99 15.50
C GLU A 73 -2.46 -2.41 14.98
N LEU A 74 -2.18 -2.60 13.70
CA LEU A 74 -2.02 -3.92 13.06
C LEU A 74 -0.63 -4.50 13.22
N LYS A 75 0.31 -3.76 13.79
CA LYS A 75 1.73 -4.14 13.90
C LYS A 75 2.38 -4.45 12.54
N VAL A 76 2.04 -3.64 11.54
CA VAL A 76 2.66 -3.72 10.22
C VAL A 76 4.04 -3.08 10.27
N PRO A 77 5.11 -3.82 9.94
CA PRO A 77 6.45 -3.24 9.93
C PRO A 77 6.64 -2.31 8.74
N TYR A 78 7.38 -1.23 8.96
CA TYR A 78 7.84 -0.34 7.90
C TYR A 78 9.22 0.20 8.26
N GLU A 79 9.94 0.66 7.26
CA GLU A 79 11.30 1.14 7.45
C GLU A 79 11.53 2.48 6.76
N LYS A 80 12.59 3.18 7.16
CA LYS A 80 12.98 4.41 6.51
C LYS A 80 13.52 4.11 5.12
N SER A 81 13.05 4.90 4.15
CA SER A 81 13.59 4.88 2.80
C SER A 81 14.15 6.26 2.46
N ASP A 82 15.06 6.27 1.51
CA ASP A 82 15.62 7.50 0.96
C ASP A 82 15.24 7.53 -0.52
N MET A 83 14.32 8.41 -0.85
CA MET A 83 13.83 8.51 -2.22
C MET A 83 14.35 9.75 -2.89
N SER A 84 14.82 9.55 -4.10
CA SER A 84 15.15 10.61 -5.01
C SER A 84 14.26 10.52 -6.26
N PHE A 85 14.21 11.60 -7.02
CA PHE A 85 13.56 11.59 -8.32
C PHE A 85 14.48 12.23 -9.35
N SER A 86 14.30 11.83 -10.59
CA SER A 86 15.03 12.42 -11.70
C SER A 86 14.08 12.65 -12.87
N VAL A 87 14.42 13.61 -13.68
CA VAL A 87 13.66 13.92 -14.89
C VAL A 87 14.62 14.01 -16.05
N SER A 88 14.30 13.30 -17.11
CA SER A 88 15.00 13.37 -18.39
C SER A 88 13.96 13.62 -19.47
N VAL A 89 14.12 14.70 -20.22
CA VAL A 89 13.21 15.05 -21.30
C VAL A 89 13.74 14.53 -22.62
N LYS A 90 12.95 13.68 -23.27
CA LYS A 90 13.32 13.08 -24.55
C LYS A 90 13.57 14.15 -25.61
N ASP A 91 14.60 13.93 -26.41
CA ASP A 91 15.02 14.85 -27.49
C ASP A 91 15.40 16.25 -26.99
N SER A 92 15.89 16.34 -25.78
CA SER A 92 16.30 17.58 -25.13
C SER A 92 17.53 17.30 -24.28
N SER A 93 18.28 18.37 -23.95
CA SER A 93 19.39 18.29 -23.01
C SER A 93 18.95 18.52 -21.56
N ILE A 94 17.65 18.58 -21.31
CA ILE A 94 17.12 18.85 -19.97
C ILE A 94 17.09 17.55 -19.17
N GLU A 95 17.96 17.51 -18.17
CA GLU A 95 18.00 16.43 -17.18
C GLU A 95 18.27 17.03 -15.82
N TYR A 96 17.55 16.59 -14.81
CA TYR A 96 17.85 16.94 -13.44
C TYR A 96 17.43 15.84 -12.48
N GLY A 97 18.08 15.80 -11.32
CA GLY A 97 17.71 14.92 -10.23
C GLY A 97 17.66 15.69 -8.92
N GLY A 98 16.84 15.19 -8.01
CA GLY A 98 16.65 15.76 -6.69
C GLY A 98 16.55 14.68 -5.62
N THR A 99 16.90 15.01 -4.40
CA THR A 99 16.80 14.14 -3.23
C THR A 99 15.78 14.67 -2.21
#